data_86edd3b7436b7b1f36df4d73bbe1352f
#
_entry.id   86edd3b7436b7b1f36df4d73bbe1352f
#
_cell.length_a   1.000
_cell.length_b   1.000
_cell.length_c   1.000
_cell.angle_alpha   90.00
_cell.angle_beta   90.00
_cell.angle_gamma   90.00
#
_symmetry.space_group_name_H-M   'P 1'
#
loop_
_entity.id
_entity.type
_entity.pdbx_description
1 polymer ?
#
loop_
_entity_poly.entity_id
_entity_poly.type
_entity_poly.pdbx_seq_one_letter_code
_entity_poly.pdbx_strand_id
1 'polypeptide(L)'
;MLAYILRRLLLMIPTILGIMAVSFAIVQFVPGGPVERAISQLQGADQSSTAQFGGGGGQIGSGGAQAGGDITSRYRGSQGLDPKFIKELEKQYGFDKPALERFWILVRDYSTFNFGKSYYRDVPVLELIKEKLPVSISLGMWMTLLSYAISIPLGVRKAVKDGSRFDTVTSALVIFGYAIPSFLFAVLLVVLFCGGSFWQIFPLRGLTSDNFADLSWPQKILDYLWHIALPVAALVLGSFATSTLLTKNSFLDEIKKAYVQTARMKGLTERRVLYGHVFRNAMLIVIAGFPGAFIGAFFTGSLLIEQVFSLDGLGYLSYDSLIQRDYPVVLANLYIFALIGLVVNLISDLTYTWIDPRIDFETREV
;
A
#
# COMPACT_ATOMS: atom_id res chain seq x y z
N MET A 1 19.93 22.17 -8.06
CA MET A 1 19.27 21.43 -6.95
C MET A 1 18.03 22.15 -6.41
N LEU A 2 18.09 23.41 -5.97
CA LEU A 2 16.92 24.12 -5.45
C LEU A 2 15.83 24.29 -6.53
N ALA A 3 16.21 24.67 -7.74
CA ALA A 3 15.29 24.80 -8.88
C ALA A 3 14.60 23.47 -9.22
N TYR A 4 15.32 22.37 -9.18
CA TYR A 4 14.78 21.03 -9.37
C TYR A 4 13.73 20.68 -8.31
N ILE A 5 14.04 20.90 -7.02
CA ILE A 5 13.11 20.66 -5.91
C ILE A 5 11.83 21.48 -6.09
N LEU A 6 11.98 22.78 -6.37
CA LEU A 6 10.84 23.68 -6.61
C LEU A 6 9.97 23.21 -7.79
N ARG A 7 10.60 22.83 -8.91
CA ARG A 7 9.90 22.31 -10.08
C ARG A 7 9.13 21.01 -9.73
N ARG A 8 9.75 20.11 -8.96
CA ARG A 8 9.10 18.87 -8.50
C ARG A 8 7.93 19.15 -7.57
N LEU A 9 8.11 20.05 -6.60
CA LEU A 9 7.01 20.45 -5.70
C LEU A 9 5.86 21.09 -6.47
N LEU A 10 6.14 21.96 -7.46
CA LEU A 10 5.13 22.53 -8.32
C LEU A 10 4.37 21.46 -9.15
N LEU A 11 5.07 20.45 -9.66
CA LEU A 11 4.47 19.36 -10.41
C LEU A 11 3.65 18.40 -9.53
N MET A 12 3.88 18.36 -8.22
CA MET A 12 3.03 17.60 -7.30
C MET A 12 1.61 18.15 -7.25
N ILE A 13 1.44 19.48 -7.36
CA ILE A 13 0.12 20.11 -7.31
C ILE A 13 -0.81 19.60 -8.42
N PRO A 14 -0.47 19.72 -9.73
CA PRO A 14 -1.34 19.20 -10.78
C PRO A 14 -1.50 17.68 -10.73
N THR A 15 -0.49 16.93 -10.26
CA THR A 15 -0.58 15.48 -10.10
C THR A 15 -1.63 15.11 -9.04
N ILE A 16 -1.59 15.75 -7.86
CA ILE A 16 -2.59 15.52 -6.80
C ILE A 16 -3.97 15.94 -7.27
N LEU A 17 -4.10 17.11 -7.92
CA LEU A 17 -5.37 17.56 -8.47
C LEU A 17 -5.92 16.58 -9.51
N GLY A 18 -5.06 16.03 -10.38
CA GLY A 18 -5.44 15.00 -11.35
C GLY A 18 -5.94 13.72 -10.67
N ILE A 19 -5.23 13.23 -9.66
CA ILE A 19 -5.64 12.05 -8.88
C ILE A 19 -6.98 12.32 -8.19
N MET A 20 -7.16 13.47 -7.55
CA MET A 20 -8.41 13.86 -6.91
C MET A 20 -9.56 13.95 -7.93
N ALA A 21 -9.32 14.53 -9.10
CA ALA A 21 -10.33 14.66 -10.16
C ALA A 21 -10.79 13.31 -10.68
N VAL A 22 -9.84 12.40 -10.96
CA VAL A 22 -10.15 11.04 -11.42
C VAL A 22 -10.88 10.25 -10.33
N SER A 23 -10.39 10.28 -9.10
CA SER A 23 -11.01 9.59 -7.97
C SER A 23 -12.42 10.12 -7.69
N PHE A 24 -12.61 11.45 -7.71
CA PHE A 24 -13.90 12.08 -7.57
C PHE A 24 -14.85 11.68 -8.71
N ALA A 25 -14.38 11.71 -9.95
CA ALA A 25 -15.17 11.30 -11.11
C ALA A 25 -15.63 9.84 -10.99
N ILE A 26 -14.72 8.92 -10.63
CA ILE A 26 -15.07 7.50 -10.44
C ILE A 26 -16.19 7.36 -9.40
N VAL A 27 -16.09 8.04 -8.26
CA VAL A 27 -17.11 8.00 -7.19
C VAL A 27 -18.46 8.53 -7.66
N GLN A 28 -18.52 9.47 -8.64
CA GLN A 28 -19.79 9.95 -9.19
C GLN A 28 -20.53 8.88 -10.01
N PHE A 29 -19.80 7.95 -10.66
CA PHE A 29 -20.38 6.93 -11.55
C PHE A 29 -20.64 5.60 -10.87
N VAL A 30 -20.09 5.38 -9.66
CA VAL A 30 -20.31 4.14 -8.91
C VAL A 30 -21.75 4.11 -8.38
N PRO A 31 -22.58 3.12 -8.78
CA PRO A 31 -23.95 3.00 -8.28
C PRO A 31 -23.98 2.65 -6.80
N GLY A 32 -24.97 3.14 -6.07
CA GLY A 32 -25.17 2.86 -4.65
C GLY A 32 -24.33 3.75 -3.74
N GLY A 33 -24.49 5.06 -3.87
CA GLY A 33 -23.89 6.05 -3.00
C GLY A 33 -24.39 5.98 -1.54
N PRO A 34 -23.85 6.83 -0.64
CA PRO A 34 -24.22 6.84 0.78
C PRO A 34 -25.71 7.09 0.99
N VAL A 35 -26.35 7.86 0.13
CA VAL A 35 -27.82 8.10 0.16
C VAL A 35 -28.59 6.80 -0.13
N GLU A 36 -28.23 6.07 -1.19
CA GLU A 36 -28.88 4.80 -1.52
C GLU A 36 -28.69 3.75 -0.43
N ARG A 37 -27.52 3.73 0.20
CA ARG A 37 -27.24 2.80 1.29
C ARG A 37 -28.02 3.18 2.56
N ALA A 38 -28.07 4.45 2.93
CA ALA A 38 -28.89 4.92 4.04
C ALA A 38 -30.38 4.54 3.83
N ILE A 39 -30.87 4.66 2.60
CA ILE A 39 -32.22 4.23 2.21
C ILE A 39 -32.39 2.71 2.38
N SER A 40 -31.43 1.91 1.90
CA SER A 40 -31.51 0.45 1.99
C SER A 40 -31.44 -0.07 3.44
N GLN A 41 -30.64 0.56 4.29
CA GLN A 41 -30.57 0.24 5.72
C GLN A 41 -31.90 0.51 6.44
N LEU A 42 -32.56 1.65 6.14
CA LEU A 42 -33.84 2.00 6.70
C LEU A 42 -34.96 1.06 6.26
N GLN A 43 -34.85 0.50 5.07
CA GLN A 43 -35.87 -0.46 4.57
C GLN A 43 -35.65 -1.90 5.08
N GLY A 44 -34.63 -2.14 5.90
CA GLY A 44 -34.32 -3.47 6.42
C GLY A 44 -33.81 -4.44 5.35
N ALA A 45 -33.42 -3.91 4.18
CA ALA A 45 -32.93 -4.68 3.04
C ALA A 45 -31.42 -4.97 3.12
N ASP A 46 -30.82 -4.94 4.31
CA ASP A 46 -29.41 -5.27 4.52
C ASP A 46 -29.19 -6.79 4.46
N GLN A 47 -29.52 -7.39 3.30
CA GLN A 47 -29.02 -8.70 2.95
C GLN A 47 -27.57 -8.53 2.55
N SER A 48 -26.72 -9.21 3.31
CA SER A 48 -25.27 -9.25 3.21
C SER A 48 -24.73 -8.99 1.79
N SER A 49 -23.90 -7.97 1.64
CA SER A 49 -23.19 -7.63 0.39
C SER A 49 -22.38 -8.81 -0.17
N THR A 50 -22.13 -9.86 0.60
CA THR A 50 -21.55 -11.14 0.21
C THR A 50 -22.48 -12.02 -0.63
N ALA A 51 -23.81 -11.87 -0.54
CA ALA A 51 -24.74 -12.63 -1.37
C ALA A 51 -24.77 -12.19 -2.84
N GLN A 52 -24.27 -11.00 -3.14
CA GLN A 52 -24.22 -10.44 -4.50
C GLN A 52 -23.02 -10.94 -5.32
N PHE A 53 -21.98 -11.49 -4.67
CA PHE A 53 -20.83 -12.13 -5.33
C PHE A 53 -20.98 -13.65 -5.50
N GLY A 54 -21.90 -14.26 -4.77
CA GLY A 54 -22.20 -15.69 -4.90
C GLY A 54 -23.44 -15.88 -5.75
N GLY A 55 -23.33 -16.08 -7.03
CA GLY A 55 -24.33 -16.29 -8.08
C GLY A 55 -25.65 -16.99 -7.73
N GLY A 56 -26.40 -16.47 -6.79
CA GLY A 56 -27.75 -16.91 -6.42
C GLY A 56 -28.78 -16.07 -7.17
N GLY A 57 -29.38 -16.66 -8.22
CA GLY A 57 -30.43 -16.04 -9.01
C GLY A 57 -31.65 -15.66 -8.18
N GLY A 58 -31.92 -14.37 -8.08
CA GLY A 58 -33.12 -13.80 -7.51
C GLY A 58 -33.69 -12.74 -8.46
N GLN A 59 -34.73 -13.13 -9.17
CA GLN A 59 -35.73 -12.39 -9.92
C GLN A 59 -35.43 -10.95 -10.32
N ILE A 60 -35.11 -10.79 -11.60
CA ILE A 60 -35.26 -9.54 -12.34
C ILE A 60 -36.76 -9.25 -12.45
N GLY A 61 -37.27 -8.43 -11.50
CA GLY A 61 -38.59 -7.81 -11.63
C GLY A 61 -38.52 -6.72 -12.71
N SER A 62 -39.08 -7.00 -13.88
CA SER A 62 -39.34 -6.05 -14.93
C SER A 62 -40.39 -5.01 -14.42
N GLY A 63 -39.92 -3.83 -14.03
CA GLY A 63 -40.73 -2.67 -13.73
C GLY A 63 -40.46 -1.58 -14.75
N GLY A 64 -41.47 -1.29 -15.56
CA GLY A 64 -41.43 -0.39 -16.70
C GLY A 64 -40.96 1.03 -16.37
N ALA A 65 -40.24 1.60 -17.32
CA ALA A 65 -39.90 2.99 -17.37
C ALA A 65 -41.17 3.86 -17.38
N GLN A 66 -41.42 4.58 -16.30
CA GLN A 66 -42.32 5.72 -16.29
C GLN A 66 -41.46 6.97 -16.11
N ALA A 67 -41.40 7.77 -17.19
CA ALA A 67 -40.82 9.08 -17.21
C ALA A 67 -41.65 10.05 -16.36
N GLY A 68 -41.27 10.23 -15.13
CA GLY A 68 -41.72 11.28 -14.26
C GLY A 68 -40.54 11.79 -13.47
N GLY A 69 -40.17 13.07 -13.69
CA GLY A 69 -38.99 13.70 -13.09
C GLY A 69 -39.15 13.95 -11.58
N ASP A 70 -39.34 12.91 -10.80
CA ASP A 70 -39.43 12.98 -9.36
C ASP A 70 -38.14 12.50 -8.71
N ILE A 71 -37.72 13.17 -7.67
CA ILE A 71 -36.48 12.92 -6.90
C ILE A 71 -36.43 11.47 -6.39
N THR A 72 -37.60 10.86 -6.18
CA THR A 72 -37.78 9.45 -5.79
C THR A 72 -37.32 8.45 -6.84
N SER A 73 -37.17 8.83 -8.10
CA SER A 73 -36.70 7.95 -9.17
C SER A 73 -35.16 7.87 -9.28
N ARG A 74 -34.44 8.76 -8.60
CA ARG A 74 -32.97 8.91 -8.71
C ARG A 74 -32.21 7.86 -7.91
N TYR A 75 -32.79 7.37 -6.82
CA TYR A 75 -32.15 6.41 -5.93
C TYR A 75 -32.90 5.08 -5.89
N ARG A 76 -32.16 3.96 -6.03
CA ARG A 76 -32.75 2.62 -5.88
C ARG A 76 -33.30 2.44 -4.48
N GLY A 77 -34.54 1.98 -4.36
CA GLY A 77 -35.18 1.75 -3.06
C GLY A 77 -35.89 2.98 -2.47
N SER A 78 -35.86 4.12 -3.14
CA SER A 78 -36.53 5.35 -2.65
C SER A 78 -38.06 5.34 -2.77
N GLN A 79 -38.62 4.30 -3.41
CA GLN A 79 -40.08 4.18 -3.55
C GLN A 79 -40.74 4.02 -2.18
N GLY A 80 -41.64 4.95 -1.83
CA GLY A 80 -42.38 4.96 -0.57
C GLY A 80 -41.75 5.81 0.57
N LEU A 81 -40.57 6.43 0.34
CA LEU A 81 -39.98 7.38 1.29
C LEU A 81 -40.42 8.82 1.00
N ASP A 82 -40.56 9.62 2.08
CA ASP A 82 -40.86 11.05 1.95
C ASP A 82 -39.76 11.78 1.17
N PRO A 83 -40.11 12.50 0.08
CA PRO A 83 -39.14 13.29 -0.68
C PRO A 83 -38.36 14.32 0.17
N LYS A 84 -38.94 14.79 1.26
CA LYS A 84 -38.25 15.69 2.21
C LYS A 84 -37.09 14.99 2.92
N PHE A 85 -37.30 13.75 3.31
CA PHE A 85 -36.29 12.94 3.95
C PHE A 85 -35.10 12.63 2.99
N ILE A 86 -35.38 12.33 1.73
CA ILE A 86 -34.34 12.14 0.71
C ILE A 86 -33.51 13.42 0.51
N LYS A 87 -34.16 14.59 0.46
CA LYS A 87 -33.47 15.88 0.40
C LYS A 87 -32.62 16.17 1.61
N GLU A 88 -33.05 15.78 2.80
CA GLU A 88 -32.25 15.91 4.01
C GLU A 88 -31.00 15.03 3.96
N LEU A 89 -31.13 13.78 3.48
CA LEU A 89 -29.98 12.89 3.26
C LEU A 89 -29.04 13.45 2.20
N GLU A 90 -29.56 13.94 1.07
CA GLU A 90 -28.73 14.60 0.05
C GLU A 90 -27.95 15.78 0.63
N LYS A 91 -28.60 16.60 1.46
CA LYS A 91 -27.96 17.73 2.12
C LYS A 91 -26.93 17.29 3.16
N GLN A 92 -27.25 16.25 3.94
CA GLN A 92 -26.35 15.69 4.95
C GLN A 92 -25.06 15.15 4.33
N TYR A 93 -25.16 14.51 3.16
CA TYR A 93 -24.02 13.96 2.43
C TYR A 93 -23.45 14.92 1.37
N GLY A 94 -23.98 16.14 1.28
CA GLY A 94 -23.52 17.19 0.36
C GLY A 94 -23.81 16.94 -1.11
N PHE A 95 -24.77 16.05 -1.42
CA PHE A 95 -25.19 15.75 -2.80
C PHE A 95 -26.20 16.74 -3.37
N ASP A 96 -26.60 17.74 -2.62
CA ASP A 96 -27.45 18.84 -3.00
C ASP A 96 -26.81 19.84 -3.96
N LYS A 97 -25.45 19.82 -4.03
CA LYS A 97 -24.65 20.75 -4.84
C LYS A 97 -24.25 20.16 -6.18
N PRO A 98 -24.01 21.02 -7.21
CA PRO A 98 -23.45 20.56 -8.48
C PRO A 98 -22.10 19.87 -8.33
N ALA A 99 -21.79 18.88 -9.16
CA ALA A 99 -20.57 18.07 -9.05
C ALA A 99 -19.29 18.91 -9.06
N LEU A 100 -19.24 19.96 -9.88
CA LEU A 100 -18.07 20.85 -9.95
C LEU A 100 -17.85 21.63 -8.66
N GLU A 101 -18.91 22.12 -8.02
CA GLU A 101 -18.84 22.81 -6.74
C GLU A 101 -18.35 21.86 -5.63
N ARG A 102 -18.87 20.62 -5.62
CA ARG A 102 -18.43 19.58 -4.68
C ARG A 102 -16.95 19.24 -4.85
N PHE A 103 -16.48 19.20 -6.10
CA PHE A 103 -15.07 18.95 -6.38
C PHE A 103 -14.18 20.07 -5.81
N TRP A 104 -14.54 21.34 -5.99
CA TRP A 104 -13.77 22.46 -5.45
C TRP A 104 -13.81 22.53 -3.92
N ILE A 105 -14.94 22.17 -3.30
CA ILE A 105 -15.03 22.01 -1.85
C ILE A 105 -14.07 20.93 -1.38
N LEU A 106 -14.07 19.77 -2.06
CA LEU A 106 -13.14 18.66 -1.77
C LEU A 106 -11.68 19.12 -1.86
N VAL A 107 -11.29 19.80 -2.93
CA VAL A 107 -9.92 20.32 -3.12
C VAL A 107 -9.53 21.27 -2.01
N ARG A 108 -10.40 22.21 -1.66
CA ARG A 108 -10.16 23.17 -0.57
C ARG A 108 -9.98 22.48 0.77
N ASP A 109 -10.89 21.57 1.11
CA ASP A 109 -10.89 20.88 2.40
C ASP A 109 -9.70 19.94 2.53
N TYR A 110 -9.33 19.23 1.44
CA TYR A 110 -8.16 18.34 1.43
C TYR A 110 -6.84 19.11 1.48
N SER A 111 -6.78 20.33 0.95
CA SER A 111 -5.59 21.20 1.08
C SER A 111 -5.29 21.57 2.53
N THR A 112 -6.28 21.53 3.41
CA THR A 112 -6.17 21.77 4.86
C THR A 112 -6.22 20.49 5.69
N PHE A 113 -6.11 19.32 5.06
CA PHE A 113 -6.22 18.01 5.70
C PHE A 113 -7.55 17.79 6.45
N ASN A 114 -8.60 18.49 6.03
CA ASN A 114 -9.95 18.28 6.52
C ASN A 114 -10.67 17.27 5.62
N PHE A 115 -10.62 15.98 5.97
CA PHE A 115 -11.22 14.90 5.21
C PHE A 115 -12.67 14.61 5.60
N GLY A 116 -13.24 15.41 6.54
CA GLY A 116 -14.56 15.19 7.07
C GLY A 116 -14.64 13.98 8.01
N LYS A 117 -15.83 13.43 8.14
CA LYS A 117 -16.12 12.27 8.98
C LYS A 117 -16.45 11.05 8.12
N SER A 118 -16.14 9.85 8.63
CA SER A 118 -16.61 8.59 8.09
C SER A 118 -18.16 8.57 8.10
N TYR A 119 -18.76 8.08 7.02
CA TYR A 119 -20.22 8.00 6.94
C TYR A 119 -20.84 6.97 7.90
N TYR A 120 -20.05 6.00 8.35
CA TYR A 120 -20.55 4.86 9.13
C TYR A 120 -20.02 4.81 10.56
N ARG A 121 -18.87 5.44 10.81
CA ARG A 121 -18.18 5.36 12.11
C ARG A 121 -18.36 6.64 12.94
N ASP A 122 -18.88 7.71 12.32
CA ASP A 122 -19.04 9.07 12.91
C ASP A 122 -17.77 9.65 13.57
N VAL A 123 -16.61 9.15 13.12
CA VAL A 123 -15.28 9.57 13.60
C VAL A 123 -14.60 10.37 12.49
N PRO A 124 -13.81 11.41 12.79
CA PRO A 124 -13.01 12.13 11.82
C PRO A 124 -12.08 11.17 11.06
N VAL A 125 -12.08 11.27 9.72
CA VAL A 125 -11.29 10.35 8.87
C VAL A 125 -9.80 10.42 9.20
N LEU A 126 -9.29 11.61 9.52
CA LEU A 126 -7.89 11.77 9.90
C LEU A 126 -7.52 11.00 11.16
N GLU A 127 -8.42 10.91 12.13
CA GLU A 127 -8.20 10.12 13.35
C GLU A 127 -8.18 8.63 13.05
N LEU A 128 -9.11 8.14 12.22
CA LEU A 128 -9.10 6.75 11.76
C LEU A 128 -7.78 6.39 11.08
N ILE A 129 -7.30 7.25 10.19
CA ILE A 129 -6.03 7.03 9.50
C ILE A 129 -4.86 7.00 10.48
N LYS A 130 -4.80 7.96 11.42
CA LYS A 130 -3.74 8.01 12.44
C LYS A 130 -3.72 6.76 13.34
N GLU A 131 -4.89 6.23 13.69
CA GLU A 131 -5.02 5.02 14.50
C GLU A 131 -4.50 3.77 13.77
N LYS A 132 -4.76 3.66 12.44
CA LYS A 132 -4.37 2.49 11.65
C LYS A 132 -2.95 2.58 11.06
N LEU A 133 -2.40 3.80 10.98
CA LEU A 133 -1.08 4.07 10.41
C LEU A 133 0.07 3.28 11.05
N PRO A 134 0.15 3.12 12.38
CA PRO A 134 1.24 2.37 13.02
C PRO A 134 1.35 0.92 12.55
N VAL A 135 0.23 0.25 12.28
CA VAL A 135 0.21 -1.13 11.76
C VAL A 135 0.88 -1.19 10.39
N SER A 136 0.42 -0.38 9.45
CA SER A 136 0.93 -0.40 8.08
C SER A 136 2.39 0.09 8.00
N ILE A 137 2.76 1.12 8.78
CA ILE A 137 4.17 1.56 8.89
C ILE A 137 5.05 0.43 9.42
N SER A 138 4.61 -0.22 10.46
CA SER A 138 5.34 -1.32 11.09
C SER A 138 5.61 -2.46 10.10
N LEU A 139 4.57 -2.94 9.43
CA LEU A 139 4.68 -4.01 8.45
C LEU A 139 5.57 -3.61 7.27
N GLY A 140 5.34 -2.42 6.68
CA GLY A 140 6.11 -1.93 5.55
C GLY A 140 7.59 -1.71 5.87
N MET A 141 7.88 -1.14 7.04
CA MET A 141 9.25 -0.90 7.51
C MET A 141 10.00 -2.22 7.71
N TRP A 142 9.45 -3.16 8.47
CA TRP A 142 10.11 -4.44 8.73
C TRP A 142 10.25 -5.29 7.47
N MET A 143 9.21 -5.34 6.63
CA MET A 143 9.29 -6.01 5.35
C MET A 143 10.44 -5.46 4.51
N THR A 144 10.55 -4.14 4.38
CA THR A 144 11.59 -3.50 3.59
C THR A 144 12.97 -3.73 4.19
N LEU A 145 13.15 -3.49 5.49
CA LEU A 145 14.43 -3.71 6.17
C LEU A 145 14.92 -5.15 6.04
N LEU A 146 14.07 -6.12 6.35
CA LEU A 146 14.46 -7.54 6.29
C LEU A 146 14.66 -8.02 4.85
N SER A 147 13.80 -7.58 3.92
CA SER A 147 13.98 -7.89 2.50
C SER A 147 15.35 -7.44 2.01
N TYR A 148 15.76 -6.20 2.27
CA TYR A 148 17.06 -5.67 1.86
C TYR A 148 18.22 -6.28 2.65
N ALA A 149 18.06 -6.49 3.96
CA ALA A 149 19.08 -7.12 4.80
C ALA A 149 19.41 -8.56 4.35
N ILE A 150 18.44 -9.30 3.80
CA ILE A 150 18.64 -10.65 3.27
C ILE A 150 19.08 -10.60 1.81
N SER A 151 18.40 -9.81 0.98
CA SER A 151 18.59 -9.80 -0.48
C SER A 151 19.95 -9.25 -0.92
N ILE A 152 20.44 -8.18 -0.27
CA ILE A 152 21.70 -7.56 -0.68
C ILE A 152 22.89 -8.51 -0.45
N PRO A 153 23.13 -9.04 0.76
CA PRO A 153 24.24 -9.99 0.97
C PRO A 153 24.13 -11.26 0.12
N LEU A 154 22.91 -11.77 -0.02
CA LEU A 154 22.66 -12.96 -0.84
C LEU A 154 22.93 -12.67 -2.32
N GLY A 155 22.43 -11.56 -2.88
CA GLY A 155 22.63 -11.16 -4.27
C GLY A 155 24.11 -10.91 -4.59
N VAL A 156 24.83 -10.20 -3.73
CA VAL A 156 26.29 -9.98 -3.85
C VAL A 156 27.04 -11.31 -3.86
N ARG A 157 26.73 -12.22 -2.91
CA ARG A 157 27.38 -13.53 -2.84
C ARG A 157 27.08 -14.40 -4.05
N LYS A 158 25.86 -14.33 -4.59
CA LYS A 158 25.46 -15.01 -5.83
C LYS A 158 26.21 -14.45 -7.04
N ALA A 159 26.40 -13.14 -7.15
CA ALA A 159 27.14 -12.50 -8.22
C ALA A 159 28.62 -12.91 -8.20
N VAL A 160 29.26 -12.92 -7.02
CA VAL A 160 30.66 -13.36 -6.86
C VAL A 160 30.84 -14.84 -7.18
N LYS A 161 29.83 -15.68 -6.91
CA LYS A 161 29.85 -17.13 -7.15
C LYS A 161 28.94 -17.55 -8.31
N ASP A 162 28.80 -16.71 -9.31
CA ASP A 162 27.95 -16.94 -10.47
C ASP A 162 28.25 -18.28 -11.15
N GLY A 163 27.21 -19.04 -11.51
CA GLY A 163 27.32 -20.36 -12.11
C GLY A 163 27.74 -21.48 -11.16
N SER A 164 28.01 -21.21 -9.89
CA SER A 164 28.34 -22.24 -8.90
C SER A 164 27.10 -23.00 -8.43
N ARG A 165 27.30 -24.15 -7.75
CA ARG A 165 26.21 -24.90 -7.10
C ARG A 165 25.45 -24.03 -6.08
N PHE A 166 26.16 -23.16 -5.37
CA PHE A 166 25.52 -22.21 -4.45
C PHE A 166 24.56 -21.27 -5.17
N ASP A 167 25.00 -20.70 -6.28
CA ASP A 167 24.15 -19.81 -7.07
C ASP A 167 22.93 -20.54 -7.63
N THR A 168 23.12 -21.73 -8.20
CA THR A 168 22.03 -22.53 -8.79
C THR A 168 21.00 -22.93 -7.73
N VAL A 169 21.43 -23.48 -6.59
CA VAL A 169 20.53 -23.93 -5.52
C VAL A 169 19.78 -22.74 -4.89
N THR A 170 20.49 -21.66 -4.59
CA THR A 170 19.83 -20.46 -4.02
C THR A 170 18.92 -19.77 -5.03
N SER A 171 19.22 -19.82 -6.35
CA SER A 171 18.30 -19.33 -7.38
C SER A 171 17.02 -20.14 -7.41
N ALA A 172 17.14 -21.47 -7.37
CA ALA A 172 15.96 -22.36 -7.34
C ALA A 172 15.08 -22.07 -6.09
N LEU A 173 15.70 -21.91 -4.91
CA LEU A 173 14.97 -21.60 -3.68
C LEU A 173 14.28 -20.23 -3.74
N VAL A 174 14.98 -19.22 -4.27
CA VAL A 174 14.44 -17.85 -4.42
C VAL A 174 13.25 -17.85 -5.39
N ILE A 175 13.38 -18.53 -6.54
CA ILE A 175 12.31 -18.63 -7.55
C ILE A 175 11.12 -19.43 -7.00
N PHE A 176 11.39 -20.52 -6.29
CA PHE A 176 10.34 -21.32 -5.65
C PHE A 176 9.56 -20.49 -4.61
N GLY A 177 10.28 -19.75 -3.74
CA GLY A 177 9.64 -18.86 -2.78
C GLY A 177 8.82 -17.74 -3.44
N TYR A 178 9.31 -17.19 -4.56
CA TYR A 178 8.61 -16.18 -5.34
C TYR A 178 7.34 -16.70 -6.02
N ALA A 179 7.32 -17.98 -6.41
CA ALA A 179 6.16 -18.57 -7.06
C ALA A 179 4.97 -18.76 -6.11
N ILE A 180 5.20 -18.77 -4.80
CA ILE A 180 4.14 -18.88 -3.80
C ILE A 180 3.54 -17.50 -3.54
N PRO A 181 2.23 -17.29 -3.80
CA PRO A 181 1.57 -16.04 -3.42
C PRO A 181 1.69 -15.78 -1.92
N SER A 182 2.10 -14.57 -1.54
CA SER A 182 2.38 -14.20 -0.13
C SER A 182 1.18 -14.44 0.80
N PHE A 183 -0.05 -14.21 0.31
CA PHE A 183 -1.25 -14.45 1.11
C PHE A 183 -1.51 -15.95 1.35
N LEU A 184 -1.22 -16.83 0.37
CA LEU A 184 -1.32 -18.29 0.59
C LEU A 184 -0.28 -18.77 1.58
N PHE A 185 0.93 -18.23 1.50
CA PHE A 185 1.97 -18.50 2.49
C PHE A 185 1.57 -17.99 3.89
N ALA A 186 0.94 -16.82 3.97
CA ALA A 186 0.40 -16.29 5.23
C ALA A 186 -0.66 -17.23 5.83
N VAL A 187 -1.61 -17.70 5.02
CA VAL A 187 -2.62 -18.68 5.47
C VAL A 187 -1.96 -19.98 5.96
N LEU A 188 -0.96 -20.48 5.24
CA LEU A 188 -0.20 -21.65 5.68
C LEU A 188 0.48 -21.41 7.04
N LEU A 189 1.12 -20.26 7.24
CA LEU A 189 1.74 -19.91 8.53
C LEU A 189 0.72 -19.83 9.66
N VAL A 190 -0.45 -19.23 9.42
CA VAL A 190 -1.54 -19.16 10.40
C VAL A 190 -2.03 -20.57 10.78
N VAL A 191 -2.28 -21.43 9.81
CA VAL A 191 -2.73 -22.82 10.06
C VAL A 191 -1.69 -23.60 10.85
N LEU A 192 -0.42 -23.47 10.50
CA LEU A 192 0.66 -24.20 11.16
C LEU A 192 0.97 -23.67 12.56
N PHE A 193 0.96 -22.35 12.76
CA PHE A 193 1.56 -21.74 13.97
C PHE A 193 0.59 -20.95 14.84
N CYS A 194 -0.62 -20.59 14.37
CA CYS A 194 -1.58 -19.79 15.12
C CYS A 194 -2.90 -20.50 15.41
N GLY A 195 -3.23 -21.54 14.63
CA GLY A 195 -4.59 -22.08 14.53
C GLY A 195 -4.95 -23.20 15.50
N GLY A 196 -4.04 -23.66 16.37
CA GLY A 196 -4.32 -24.75 17.30
C GLY A 196 -4.47 -26.14 16.66
N SER A 197 -4.49 -26.28 15.34
CA SER A 197 -4.56 -27.58 14.65
C SER A 197 -3.21 -28.30 14.63
N PHE A 198 -2.10 -27.54 14.61
CA PHE A 198 -0.73 -28.06 14.67
C PHE A 198 0.01 -27.47 15.86
N TRP A 199 0.64 -26.31 15.68
CA TRP A 199 1.38 -25.63 16.74
C TRP A 199 0.70 -24.29 17.06
N GLN A 200 0.54 -24.02 18.34
CA GLN A 200 0.02 -22.74 18.83
C GLN A 200 1.19 -21.95 19.44
N ILE A 201 2.04 -21.40 18.57
CA ILE A 201 3.26 -20.73 18.96
C ILE A 201 3.12 -19.21 18.85
N PHE A 202 2.50 -18.71 17.79
CA PHE A 202 2.40 -17.28 17.48
C PHE A 202 0.97 -16.76 17.66
N PRO A 203 0.80 -15.49 18.05
CA PRO A 203 -0.51 -14.86 18.11
C PRO A 203 -1.08 -14.64 16.72
N LEU A 204 -2.41 -14.70 16.63
CA LEU A 204 -3.13 -14.49 15.38
C LEU A 204 -3.48 -13.02 15.12
N ARG A 205 -3.65 -12.23 16.18
CA ARG A 205 -4.28 -10.89 16.08
C ARG A 205 -3.42 -9.82 16.75
N GLY A 206 -3.53 -8.59 16.18
CA GLY A 206 -2.95 -7.39 16.77
C GLY A 206 -1.44 -7.27 16.58
N LEU A 207 -0.92 -6.07 16.84
CA LEU A 207 0.53 -5.82 16.87
C LEU A 207 1.15 -6.15 18.22
N THR A 208 0.34 -6.24 19.25
CA THR A 208 0.76 -6.42 20.65
C THR A 208 -0.32 -7.16 21.42
N SER A 209 0.07 -7.77 22.54
CA SER A 209 -0.86 -8.41 23.47
C SER A 209 -1.74 -7.41 24.21
N ASP A 210 -2.89 -7.86 24.72
CA ASP A 210 -3.85 -7.02 25.47
C ASP A 210 -3.23 -6.39 26.72
N ASN A 211 -2.27 -7.08 27.36
CA ASN A 211 -1.56 -6.61 28.54
C ASN A 211 -0.27 -5.82 28.23
N PHE A 212 -0.10 -5.36 26.99
CA PHE A 212 1.12 -4.67 26.53
C PHE A 212 1.49 -3.47 27.41
N ALA A 213 0.49 -2.73 27.92
CA ALA A 213 0.73 -1.56 28.76
C ALA A 213 1.51 -1.91 30.06
N ASP A 214 1.23 -3.09 30.62
CA ASP A 214 1.78 -3.55 31.90
C ASP A 214 3.16 -4.23 31.76
N LEU A 215 3.62 -4.48 30.54
CA LEU A 215 4.89 -5.13 30.29
C LEU A 215 6.08 -4.20 30.55
N SER A 216 7.21 -4.78 30.97
CA SER A 216 8.49 -4.07 31.01
C SER A 216 9.02 -3.76 29.61
N TRP A 217 9.89 -2.76 29.45
CA TRP A 217 10.42 -2.36 28.13
C TRP A 217 11.00 -3.52 27.29
N PRO A 218 11.83 -4.45 27.84
CA PRO A 218 12.30 -5.59 27.06
C PRO A 218 11.18 -6.53 26.61
N GLN A 219 10.19 -6.75 27.49
CA GLN A 219 9.01 -7.58 27.16
C GLN A 219 8.14 -6.94 26.10
N LYS A 220 7.97 -5.62 26.12
CA LYS A 220 7.26 -4.88 25.06
C LYS A 220 7.88 -5.08 23.68
N ILE A 221 9.22 -5.03 23.60
CA ILE A 221 9.94 -5.27 22.35
C ILE A 221 9.75 -6.72 21.89
N LEU A 222 9.88 -7.69 22.78
CA LEU A 222 9.70 -9.11 22.45
C LEU A 222 8.26 -9.41 22.04
N ASP A 223 7.28 -8.89 22.75
CA ASP A 223 5.86 -9.05 22.44
C ASP A 223 5.53 -8.50 21.05
N TYR A 224 5.97 -7.29 20.75
CA TYR A 224 5.81 -6.68 19.44
C TYR A 224 6.47 -7.52 18.33
N LEU A 225 7.74 -7.92 18.49
CA LEU A 225 8.45 -8.74 17.51
C LEU A 225 7.78 -10.10 17.31
N TRP A 226 7.20 -10.67 18.36
CA TRP A 226 6.47 -11.92 18.32
C TRP A 226 5.20 -11.82 17.48
N HIS A 227 4.46 -10.73 17.61
CA HIS A 227 3.23 -10.49 16.84
C HIS A 227 3.49 -10.24 15.36
N ILE A 228 4.55 -9.51 15.02
CA ILE A 228 4.84 -9.18 13.63
C ILE A 228 5.65 -10.25 12.88
N ALA A 229 6.20 -11.26 13.58
CA ALA A 229 7.11 -12.25 12.98
C ALA A 229 6.51 -12.95 11.76
N LEU A 230 5.33 -13.52 11.88
CA LEU A 230 4.67 -14.25 10.79
C LEU A 230 4.14 -13.33 9.68
N PRO A 231 3.43 -12.22 9.97
CA PRO A 231 3.02 -11.25 8.95
C PRO A 231 4.19 -10.75 8.10
N VAL A 232 5.29 -10.35 8.77
CA VAL A 232 6.48 -9.87 8.08
C VAL A 232 7.17 -10.98 7.28
N ALA A 233 7.26 -12.20 7.80
CA ALA A 233 7.81 -13.34 7.06
C ALA A 233 7.05 -13.59 5.76
N ALA A 234 5.70 -13.50 5.79
CA ALA A 234 4.87 -13.65 4.61
C ALA A 234 5.09 -12.53 3.57
N LEU A 235 5.24 -11.29 4.03
CA LEU A 235 5.52 -10.14 3.17
C LEU A 235 6.92 -10.21 2.55
N VAL A 236 7.92 -10.58 3.33
CA VAL A 236 9.33 -10.69 2.89
C VAL A 236 9.46 -11.77 1.82
N LEU A 237 8.78 -12.92 1.94
CA LEU A 237 8.85 -14.00 0.96
C LEU A 237 8.49 -13.52 -0.46
N GLY A 238 7.48 -12.64 -0.58
CA GLY A 238 7.06 -12.09 -1.87
C GLY A 238 8.04 -11.07 -2.48
N SER A 239 8.77 -10.35 -1.65
CA SER A 239 9.59 -9.19 -2.09
C SER A 239 11.07 -9.49 -2.24
N PHE A 240 11.63 -10.39 -1.42
CA PHE A 240 13.09 -10.59 -1.35
C PHE A 240 13.68 -11.20 -2.63
N ALA A 241 12.90 -11.96 -3.37
CA ALA A 241 13.34 -12.61 -4.59
C ALA A 241 13.74 -11.60 -5.67
N THR A 242 12.85 -10.64 -5.95
CA THR A 242 13.09 -9.57 -6.92
C THR A 242 14.32 -8.75 -6.54
N SER A 243 14.42 -8.35 -5.27
CA SER A 243 15.56 -7.58 -4.76
C SER A 243 16.88 -8.37 -4.81
N THR A 244 16.84 -9.69 -4.56
CA THR A 244 18.02 -10.56 -4.66
C THR A 244 18.52 -10.69 -6.10
N LEU A 245 17.61 -10.90 -7.05
CA LEU A 245 17.96 -11.02 -8.47
C LEU A 245 18.44 -9.68 -9.03
N LEU A 246 17.77 -8.58 -8.66
CA LEU A 246 18.22 -7.23 -9.04
C LEU A 246 19.64 -6.94 -8.53
N THR A 247 19.90 -7.23 -7.26
CA THR A 247 21.24 -7.08 -6.67
C THR A 247 22.27 -7.97 -7.39
N LYS A 248 21.95 -9.25 -7.63
CA LYS A 248 22.85 -10.16 -8.35
C LYS A 248 23.21 -9.60 -9.71
N ASN A 249 22.22 -9.23 -10.52
CA ASN A 249 22.43 -8.77 -11.89
C ASN A 249 23.23 -7.47 -11.92
N SER A 250 22.90 -6.51 -11.08
CA SER A 250 23.64 -5.26 -10.98
C SER A 250 25.11 -5.47 -10.61
N PHE A 251 25.41 -6.39 -9.69
CA PHE A 251 26.79 -6.73 -9.35
C PHE A 251 27.51 -7.49 -10.47
N LEU A 252 26.83 -8.38 -11.18
CA LEU A 252 27.42 -9.10 -12.33
C LEU A 252 27.81 -8.15 -13.44
N ASP A 253 26.97 -7.18 -13.76
CA ASP A 253 27.26 -6.18 -14.79
C ASP A 253 28.42 -5.29 -14.37
N GLU A 254 28.52 -4.92 -13.11
CA GLU A 254 29.57 -4.04 -12.61
C GLU A 254 30.91 -4.75 -12.46
N ILE A 255 30.96 -6.01 -12.03
CA ILE A 255 32.18 -6.80 -11.85
C ILE A 255 32.95 -6.98 -13.18
N LYS A 256 32.27 -6.96 -14.32
CA LYS A 256 32.84 -7.17 -15.65
C LYS A 256 33.49 -5.91 -16.25
N LYS A 257 33.29 -4.73 -15.64
CA LYS A 257 33.78 -3.46 -16.18
C LYS A 257 35.31 -3.32 -16.11
N ALA A 258 35.90 -2.57 -17.05
CA ALA A 258 37.34 -2.40 -17.21
C ALA A 258 38.04 -1.82 -15.95
N TYR A 259 37.38 -0.90 -15.23
CA TYR A 259 37.97 -0.33 -14.01
C TYR A 259 38.16 -1.37 -12.91
N VAL A 260 37.33 -2.42 -12.86
CA VAL A 260 37.44 -3.52 -11.90
C VAL A 260 38.67 -4.37 -12.24
N GLN A 261 38.89 -4.65 -13.53
CA GLN A 261 40.10 -5.35 -13.98
C GLN A 261 41.38 -4.53 -13.68
N THR A 262 41.32 -3.21 -13.91
CA THR A 262 42.43 -2.32 -13.56
C THR A 262 42.73 -2.36 -12.05
N ALA A 263 41.71 -2.38 -11.20
CA ALA A 263 41.89 -2.48 -9.75
C ALA A 263 42.57 -3.81 -9.34
N ARG A 264 42.21 -4.93 -9.99
CA ARG A 264 42.85 -6.25 -9.80
C ARG A 264 44.31 -6.24 -10.26
N MET A 265 44.59 -5.67 -11.43
CA MET A 265 45.95 -5.56 -11.95
C MET A 265 46.86 -4.70 -11.07
N LYS A 266 46.29 -3.75 -10.30
CA LYS A 266 47.01 -2.97 -9.27
C LYS A 266 47.27 -3.76 -7.99
N GLY A 267 46.93 -5.04 -7.93
CA GLY A 267 47.20 -5.92 -6.79
C GLY A 267 46.23 -5.76 -5.61
N LEU A 268 45.07 -5.13 -5.82
CA LEU A 268 44.04 -5.03 -4.76
C LEU A 268 43.42 -6.40 -4.48
N THR A 269 43.17 -6.68 -3.21
CA THR A 269 42.46 -7.92 -2.81
C THR A 269 41.04 -7.90 -3.34
N GLU A 270 40.44 -9.07 -3.66
CA GLU A 270 39.08 -9.22 -4.17
C GLU A 270 38.05 -8.53 -3.27
N ARG A 271 38.23 -8.61 -1.94
CA ARG A 271 37.36 -7.93 -0.99
C ARG A 271 37.43 -6.40 -1.16
N ARG A 272 38.60 -5.83 -1.37
CA ARG A 272 38.77 -4.39 -1.55
C ARG A 272 38.27 -3.94 -2.92
N VAL A 273 38.42 -4.76 -3.95
CA VAL A 273 37.83 -4.53 -5.27
C VAL A 273 36.31 -4.53 -5.17
N LEU A 274 35.72 -5.56 -4.54
CA LEU A 274 34.28 -5.72 -4.44
C LEU A 274 33.63 -4.59 -3.64
N TYR A 275 34.07 -4.38 -2.40
CA TYR A 275 33.41 -3.42 -1.49
C TYR A 275 33.90 -1.97 -1.68
N GLY A 276 35.11 -1.76 -2.15
CA GLY A 276 35.69 -0.43 -2.37
C GLY A 276 35.37 0.18 -3.75
N HIS A 277 35.19 -0.66 -4.78
CA HIS A 277 34.99 -0.17 -6.14
C HIS A 277 33.66 -0.61 -6.77
N VAL A 278 33.31 -1.88 -6.67
CA VAL A 278 32.09 -2.42 -7.31
C VAL A 278 30.83 -2.04 -6.55
N PHE A 279 30.84 -2.20 -5.22
CA PHE A 279 29.66 -2.09 -4.37
C PHE A 279 28.93 -0.75 -4.56
N ARG A 280 29.66 0.35 -4.54
CA ARG A 280 29.07 1.69 -4.68
C ARG A 280 28.29 1.85 -5.99
N ASN A 281 28.87 1.43 -7.11
CA ASN A 281 28.25 1.57 -8.41
C ASN A 281 27.10 0.56 -8.62
N ALA A 282 27.30 -0.69 -8.19
CA ALA A 282 26.28 -1.72 -8.29
C ALA A 282 25.05 -1.41 -7.43
N MET A 283 25.23 -0.79 -6.26
CA MET A 283 24.14 -0.44 -5.35
C MET A 283 23.28 0.74 -5.82
N LEU A 284 23.72 1.53 -6.80
CA LEU A 284 22.96 2.67 -7.29
C LEU A 284 21.53 2.27 -7.72
N ILE A 285 21.39 1.21 -8.51
CA ILE A 285 20.08 0.75 -8.99
C ILE A 285 19.22 0.17 -7.86
N VAL A 286 19.85 -0.46 -6.86
CA VAL A 286 19.16 -1.04 -5.69
C VAL A 286 18.63 0.07 -4.80
N ILE A 287 19.46 1.09 -4.53
CA ILE A 287 19.07 2.26 -3.72
C ILE A 287 17.97 3.05 -4.43
N ALA A 288 18.06 3.16 -5.72
CA ALA A 288 17.07 3.79 -6.56
C ALA A 288 15.69 3.13 -6.49
N GLY A 289 15.66 1.82 -6.47
CA GLY A 289 14.44 1.05 -6.32
C GLY A 289 13.84 1.08 -4.91
N PHE A 290 14.63 1.49 -3.88
CA PHE A 290 14.20 1.46 -2.48
C PHE A 290 12.91 2.23 -2.20
N PRO A 291 12.74 3.49 -2.64
CA PRO A 291 11.51 4.22 -2.32
C PRO A 291 10.28 3.62 -2.99
N GLY A 292 10.40 3.14 -4.22
CA GLY A 292 9.32 2.42 -4.90
C GLY A 292 8.94 1.12 -4.17
N ALA A 293 9.94 0.36 -3.71
CA ALA A 293 9.72 -0.84 -2.92
C ALA A 293 9.07 -0.52 -1.57
N PHE A 294 9.53 0.55 -0.91
CA PHE A 294 8.97 1.01 0.36
C PHE A 294 7.51 1.43 0.21
N ILE A 295 7.17 2.23 -0.80
CA ILE A 295 5.77 2.61 -1.08
C ILE A 295 4.95 1.37 -1.44
N GLY A 296 5.47 0.48 -2.30
CA GLY A 296 4.79 -0.75 -2.68
C GLY A 296 4.46 -1.63 -1.47
N ALA A 297 5.32 -1.65 -0.45
CA ALA A 297 5.10 -2.36 0.80
C ALA A 297 3.88 -1.84 1.57
N PHE A 298 3.66 -0.52 1.54
CA PHE A 298 2.49 0.08 2.19
C PHE A 298 1.17 -0.23 1.49
N PHE A 299 1.19 -0.33 0.15
CA PHE A 299 -0.05 -0.30 -0.64
C PHE A 299 -0.48 -1.66 -1.18
N THR A 300 0.48 -2.47 -1.63
CA THR A 300 0.14 -3.64 -2.45
C THR A 300 0.18 -4.95 -1.68
N GLY A 301 0.99 -5.03 -0.63
CA GLY A 301 1.25 -6.28 0.09
C GLY A 301 0.48 -6.41 1.41
N SER A 302 0.04 -5.30 2.00
CA SER A 302 -0.45 -5.33 3.38
C SER A 302 -1.91 -5.74 3.51
N LEU A 303 -2.80 -5.40 2.56
CA LEU A 303 -4.24 -5.63 2.67
C LEU A 303 -4.61 -7.09 2.99
N LEU A 304 -4.17 -8.03 2.14
CA LEU A 304 -4.49 -9.45 2.33
C LEU A 304 -3.80 -10.02 3.57
N ILE A 305 -2.58 -9.57 3.86
CA ILE A 305 -1.84 -9.97 5.06
C ILE A 305 -2.50 -9.40 6.32
N GLU A 306 -2.89 -8.12 6.30
CA GLU A 306 -3.64 -7.49 7.38
C GLU A 306 -4.95 -8.26 7.66
N GLN A 307 -5.66 -8.68 6.61
CA GLN A 307 -6.89 -9.46 6.76
C GLN A 307 -6.64 -10.87 7.31
N VAL A 308 -5.62 -11.59 6.80
CA VAL A 308 -5.30 -12.96 7.25
C VAL A 308 -4.88 -12.98 8.71
N PHE A 309 -4.07 -12.03 9.15
CA PHE A 309 -3.61 -11.91 10.54
C PHE A 309 -4.49 -11.02 11.41
N SER A 310 -5.67 -10.60 10.92
CA SER A 310 -6.60 -9.72 11.63
C SER A 310 -5.90 -8.46 12.20
N LEU A 311 -5.02 -7.87 11.38
CA LEU A 311 -4.33 -6.63 11.69
C LEU A 311 -5.16 -5.46 11.18
N ASP A 312 -5.37 -4.47 12.04
CA ASP A 312 -6.23 -3.32 11.72
C ASP A 312 -5.37 -2.16 11.16
N GLY A 313 -4.90 -2.35 9.92
CA GLY A 313 -4.06 -1.38 9.21
C GLY A 313 -4.81 -0.57 8.16
N LEU A 314 -4.07 0.30 7.43
CA LEU A 314 -4.63 1.16 6.39
C LEU A 314 -5.09 0.38 5.15
N GLY A 315 -4.46 -0.75 4.85
CA GLY A 315 -4.88 -1.62 3.75
C GLY A 315 -6.26 -2.20 4.02
N TYR A 316 -6.46 -2.74 5.21
CA TYR A 316 -7.76 -3.26 5.65
C TYR A 316 -8.81 -2.15 5.73
N LEU A 317 -8.47 -0.99 6.31
CA LEU A 317 -9.35 0.19 6.36
C LEU A 317 -9.80 0.61 4.96
N SER A 318 -8.88 0.67 3.99
CA SER A 318 -9.18 1.05 2.61
C SER A 318 -10.14 0.08 1.94
N TYR A 319 -9.91 -1.22 2.13
CA TYR A 319 -10.77 -2.27 1.58
C TYR A 319 -12.17 -2.25 2.21
N ASP A 320 -12.23 -2.23 3.54
CA ASP A 320 -13.50 -2.21 4.27
C ASP A 320 -14.33 -0.97 3.91
N SER A 321 -13.68 0.20 3.86
CA SER A 321 -14.34 1.44 3.45
C SER A 321 -14.80 1.43 1.99
N LEU A 322 -14.07 0.76 1.08
CA LEU A 322 -14.48 0.59 -0.31
C LEU A 322 -15.74 -0.29 -0.42
N ILE A 323 -15.76 -1.42 0.28
CA ILE A 323 -16.93 -2.32 0.31
C ILE A 323 -18.14 -1.62 0.94
N GLN A 324 -17.90 -0.87 2.03
CA GLN A 324 -18.94 -0.11 2.70
C GLN A 324 -19.32 1.17 1.96
N ARG A 325 -18.58 1.58 0.92
CA ARG A 325 -18.77 2.82 0.17
C ARG A 325 -18.63 4.09 1.04
N ASP A 326 -17.71 4.03 1.98
CA ASP A 326 -17.33 5.15 2.83
C ASP A 326 -16.39 6.08 2.05
N TYR A 327 -16.95 6.85 1.14
CA TYR A 327 -16.19 7.67 0.20
C TYR A 327 -15.24 8.68 0.87
N PRO A 328 -15.59 9.34 1.99
CA PRO A 328 -14.63 10.21 2.67
C PRO A 328 -13.36 9.47 3.06
N VAL A 329 -13.46 8.25 3.59
CA VAL A 329 -12.29 7.44 3.97
C VAL A 329 -11.53 6.97 2.74
N VAL A 330 -12.23 6.49 1.69
CA VAL A 330 -11.60 6.02 0.44
C VAL A 330 -10.82 7.14 -0.24
N LEU A 331 -11.44 8.31 -0.42
CA LEU A 331 -10.80 9.45 -1.08
C LEU A 331 -9.64 10.01 -0.25
N ALA A 332 -9.78 10.07 1.08
CA ALA A 332 -8.71 10.51 1.97
C ALA A 332 -7.51 9.56 1.94
N ASN A 333 -7.73 8.25 1.95
CA ASN A 333 -6.66 7.26 1.81
C ASN A 333 -5.95 7.41 0.48
N LEU A 334 -6.66 7.51 -0.64
CA LEU A 334 -6.06 7.73 -1.96
C LEU A 334 -5.22 9.01 -2.00
N TYR A 335 -5.73 10.11 -1.43
CA TYR A 335 -5.02 11.38 -1.35
C TYR A 335 -3.74 11.29 -0.52
N ILE A 336 -3.82 10.74 0.70
CA ILE A 336 -2.66 10.59 1.59
C ILE A 336 -1.62 9.67 0.96
N PHE A 337 -2.05 8.59 0.36
CA PHE A 337 -1.18 7.65 -0.32
C PHE A 337 -0.48 8.30 -1.51
N ALA A 338 -1.20 9.04 -2.33
CA ALA A 338 -0.60 9.78 -3.43
C ALA A 338 0.42 10.81 -2.92
N LEU A 339 0.08 11.53 -1.85
CA LEU A 339 0.98 12.52 -1.25
C LEU A 339 2.27 11.86 -0.71
N ILE A 340 2.14 10.78 0.06
CA ILE A 340 3.29 10.00 0.56
C ILE A 340 4.12 9.51 -0.62
N GLY A 341 3.48 8.95 -1.66
CA GLY A 341 4.15 8.47 -2.86
C GLY A 341 4.98 9.55 -3.55
N LEU A 342 4.42 10.74 -3.72
CA LEU A 342 5.13 11.87 -4.33
C LEU A 342 6.30 12.36 -3.48
N VAL A 343 6.12 12.45 -2.15
CA VAL A 343 7.19 12.84 -1.22
C VAL A 343 8.33 11.82 -1.23
N VAL A 344 8.01 10.52 -1.20
CA VAL A 344 9.04 9.47 -1.21
C VAL A 344 9.76 9.42 -2.55
N ASN A 345 9.08 9.67 -3.68
CA ASN A 345 9.72 9.80 -4.98
C ASN A 345 10.69 10.99 -5.01
N LEU A 346 10.31 12.13 -4.42
CA LEU A 346 11.22 13.28 -4.29
C LEU A 346 12.44 12.93 -3.44
N ILE A 347 12.26 12.25 -2.31
CA ILE A 347 13.35 11.76 -1.46
C ILE A 347 14.25 10.81 -2.24
N SER A 348 13.68 9.95 -3.07
CA SER A 348 14.44 9.06 -3.97
C SER A 348 15.34 9.83 -4.91
N ASP A 349 14.79 10.81 -5.62
CA ASP A 349 15.57 11.63 -6.55
C ASP A 349 16.72 12.38 -5.86
N LEU A 350 16.45 12.91 -4.65
CA LEU A 350 17.49 13.57 -3.84
C LEU A 350 18.56 12.58 -3.36
N THR A 351 18.16 11.38 -2.98
CA THR A 351 19.09 10.31 -2.58
C THR A 351 20.00 9.90 -3.73
N TYR A 352 19.45 9.81 -4.95
CA TYR A 352 20.24 9.55 -6.16
C TYR A 352 21.34 10.57 -6.35
N THR A 353 21.01 11.85 -6.33
CA THR A 353 21.99 12.92 -6.52
C THR A 353 23.05 12.94 -5.42
N TRP A 354 22.65 12.60 -4.19
CA TRP A 354 23.59 12.53 -3.06
C TRP A 354 24.60 11.38 -3.20
N ILE A 355 24.16 10.23 -3.73
CA ILE A 355 25.02 9.04 -3.89
C ILE A 355 25.89 9.15 -5.14
N ASP A 356 25.34 9.64 -6.26
CA ASP A 356 26.09 9.88 -7.49
C ASP A 356 25.94 11.34 -7.96
N PRO A 357 26.88 12.23 -7.56
CA PRO A 357 26.87 13.63 -7.98
C PRO A 357 27.01 13.86 -9.49
N ARG A 358 27.28 12.80 -10.27
CA ARG A 358 27.38 12.88 -11.75
C ARG A 358 26.01 12.89 -12.40
N ILE A 359 24.96 12.54 -11.65
CA ILE A 359 23.58 12.60 -12.11
C ILE A 359 23.11 14.05 -11.94
N ASP A 360 23.23 14.83 -13.01
CA ASP A 360 22.71 16.19 -13.05
C ASP A 360 21.33 16.17 -13.71
N PHE A 361 20.31 16.45 -12.89
CA PHE A 361 18.93 16.56 -13.37
C PHE A 361 18.62 17.93 -14.00
N GLU A 362 19.55 18.90 -13.92
CA GLU A 362 19.37 20.25 -14.46
C GLU A 362 19.74 20.32 -15.96
N THR A 363 20.63 19.44 -16.44
CA THR A 363 21.14 19.47 -17.82
C THR A 363 20.34 18.66 -18.83
N ARG A 364 19.30 17.95 -18.43
CA ARG A 364 18.35 17.33 -19.36
C ARG A 364 17.28 18.33 -19.78
N GLU A 365 17.65 19.28 -20.61
CA GLU A 365 16.74 19.91 -21.53
C GLU A 365 16.38 18.87 -22.61
N VAL A 366 15.10 18.50 -22.67
CA VAL A 366 14.50 17.77 -23.78
C VAL A 366 14.01 18.77 -24.78
#